data_154dcc3059320b63e2461fb8e7d7f371
#
_entry.id   154dcc3059320b63e2461fb8e7d7f371
#
_cell.length_a   1.000
_cell.length_b   1.000
_cell.length_c   1.000
_cell.angle_alpha   90.00
_cell.angle_beta   90.00
_cell.angle_gamma   90.00
#
_symmetry.space_group_name_H-M   'P 1'
#
loop_
_entity.id
_entity.type
_entity.pdbx_description
1 polymer ?
#
loop_
_entity_poly.entity_id
_entity_poly.type
_entity_poly.pdbx_seq_one_letter_code
_entity_poly.pdbx_strand_id
1 'polypeptide(L)'
;MLIQTTKAAPLDQLLERVRERIQSYFPDLQKIKQLRVTHSIRRAYSSIHWVTVYTDGQPHKNVILKISDKSAAQYHAMMEIWPRFQTHATWKIPRPLDYIPQDSALVMEEICVPPLLERLPWIFWDDRACRTAEHDCQRAGQWLRFYHDIGRKDLWAPLNAEGQWPGLDETLNELGAAGFEQSICPVMDHWFVPLVKQIVTEPRPVSNLHGDYKADNVMINDEFVVVLDLTAEHESAIDLDIAAFLNSLLMLRLTRPVPLTAMNRMRQSFLKGYFGTEDHASTVICFLQGIGLADIALEIMQRRRSNLTRLWVERIVGAGLETIVKELRRLS
;
A
#
# COMPACT_ATOMS: atom_id res chain seq x y z
N MET A 1 -24.64 -14.38 -10.34
CA MET A 1 -25.37 -13.21 -9.81
C MET A 1 -24.85 -12.00 -10.57
N LEU A 2 -25.64 -11.41 -11.46
CA LEU A 2 -25.23 -10.26 -12.29
C LEU A 2 -25.07 -9.05 -11.39
N ILE A 3 -23.82 -8.62 -11.19
CA ILE A 3 -23.50 -7.33 -10.54
C ILE A 3 -24.02 -6.26 -11.48
N GLN A 4 -25.13 -5.61 -11.09
CA GLN A 4 -25.60 -4.38 -11.72
C GLN A 4 -24.50 -3.32 -11.51
N THR A 5 -23.69 -3.07 -12.54
CA THR A 5 -22.84 -1.89 -12.59
C THR A 5 -23.77 -0.68 -12.55
N THR A 6 -23.93 -0.07 -11.40
CA THR A 6 -24.52 1.25 -11.25
C THR A 6 -23.76 2.18 -12.20
N LYS A 7 -24.43 2.69 -13.24
CA LYS A 7 -23.85 3.71 -14.11
C LYS A 7 -23.46 4.89 -13.23
N ALA A 8 -22.16 5.10 -13.05
CA ALA A 8 -21.68 6.30 -12.37
C ALA A 8 -22.33 7.53 -13.02
N ALA A 9 -22.84 8.43 -12.20
CA ALA A 9 -23.38 9.68 -12.71
C ALA A 9 -22.29 10.42 -13.52
N PRO A 10 -22.66 11.22 -14.52
CA PRO A 10 -21.71 12.02 -15.25
C PRO A 10 -20.85 12.86 -14.27
N LEU A 11 -19.55 12.92 -14.51
CA LEU A 11 -18.60 13.63 -13.63
C LEU A 11 -19.06 15.09 -13.35
N ASP A 12 -19.73 15.72 -14.29
CA ASP A 12 -20.27 17.07 -14.14
C ASP A 12 -21.32 17.16 -13.00
N GLN A 13 -22.17 16.14 -12.83
CA GLN A 13 -23.15 16.11 -11.74
C GLN A 13 -22.46 15.93 -10.38
N LEU A 14 -21.41 15.12 -10.30
CA LEU A 14 -20.61 14.99 -9.11
C LEU A 14 -19.92 16.32 -8.76
N LEU A 15 -19.37 17.02 -9.73
CA LEU A 15 -18.74 18.34 -9.51
C LEU A 15 -19.73 19.38 -9.00
N GLU A 16 -20.98 19.39 -9.46
CA GLU A 16 -21.99 20.30 -8.93
C GLU A 16 -22.35 19.97 -7.48
N ARG A 17 -22.49 18.69 -7.10
CA ARG A 17 -22.69 18.29 -5.71
C ARG A 17 -21.53 18.68 -4.81
N VAL A 18 -20.30 18.51 -5.29
CA VAL A 18 -19.09 18.96 -4.58
C VAL A 18 -19.11 20.47 -4.42
N ARG A 19 -19.50 21.22 -5.48
CA ARG A 19 -19.57 22.69 -5.46
C ARG A 19 -20.54 23.21 -4.41
N GLU A 20 -21.70 22.57 -4.26
CA GLU A 20 -22.69 22.94 -3.25
C GLU A 20 -22.17 22.78 -1.82
N ARG A 21 -21.24 21.82 -1.59
CA ARG A 21 -20.72 21.46 -0.28
C ARG A 21 -19.35 22.03 0.03
N ILE A 22 -18.61 22.54 -0.97
CA ILE A 22 -17.22 22.94 -0.85
C ILE A 22 -16.99 24.03 0.21
N GLN A 23 -17.99 24.89 0.43
CA GLN A 23 -17.97 25.93 1.46
C GLN A 23 -17.91 25.31 2.87
N SER A 24 -18.58 24.19 3.10
CA SER A 24 -18.53 23.47 4.39
C SER A 24 -17.17 22.77 4.61
N TYR A 25 -16.50 22.37 3.52
CA TYR A 25 -15.15 21.78 3.62
C TYR A 25 -14.09 22.83 3.94
N PHE A 26 -14.27 24.04 3.39
CA PHE A 26 -13.32 25.15 3.52
C PHE A 26 -14.08 26.43 3.85
N PRO A 27 -14.45 26.65 5.14
CA PRO A 27 -15.24 27.83 5.55
C PRO A 27 -14.58 29.16 5.23
N ASP A 28 -13.24 29.16 5.13
CA ASP A 28 -12.45 30.35 4.85
C ASP A 28 -12.47 30.77 3.37
N LEU A 29 -12.96 29.91 2.48
CA LEU A 29 -13.07 30.25 1.06
C LEU A 29 -14.18 31.27 0.85
N GLN A 30 -13.82 32.34 0.14
CA GLN A 30 -14.81 33.28 -0.40
C GLN A 30 -15.53 32.67 -1.59
N LYS A 31 -16.33 33.47 -2.31
CA LYS A 31 -17.15 33.07 -3.44
C LYS A 31 -16.40 32.17 -4.43
N ILE A 32 -16.85 30.93 -4.57
CA ILE A 32 -16.31 29.95 -5.51
C ILE A 32 -16.75 30.30 -6.91
N LYS A 33 -15.76 30.45 -7.82
CA LYS A 33 -16.04 30.71 -9.25
C LYS A 33 -16.23 29.42 -10.03
N GLN A 34 -15.30 28.46 -9.86
CA GLN A 34 -15.24 27.29 -10.71
C GLN A 34 -14.56 26.12 -9.99
N LEU A 35 -15.05 24.92 -10.26
CA LEU A 35 -14.32 23.67 -10.04
C LEU A 35 -13.79 23.17 -11.39
N ARG A 36 -12.52 22.82 -11.46
CA ARG A 36 -11.90 22.30 -12.68
C ARG A 36 -11.17 21.01 -12.41
N VAL A 37 -11.50 19.96 -13.15
CA VAL A 37 -10.70 18.73 -13.17
C VAL A 37 -9.40 19.01 -13.93
N THR A 38 -8.29 18.86 -13.22
CA THR A 38 -6.95 19.08 -13.79
C THR A 38 -6.30 17.80 -14.26
N HIS A 39 -6.62 16.68 -13.61
CA HIS A 39 -6.10 15.37 -13.95
C HIS A 39 -7.11 14.28 -13.62
N SER A 40 -7.05 13.15 -14.32
CA SER A 40 -7.90 11.99 -14.06
C SER A 40 -7.17 10.70 -14.37
N ILE A 41 -7.29 9.72 -13.45
CA ILE A 41 -6.81 8.35 -13.65
C ILE A 41 -8.02 7.42 -13.57
N ARG A 42 -8.18 6.55 -14.55
CA ARG A 42 -9.18 5.46 -14.53
C ARG A 42 -8.47 4.14 -14.39
N ARG A 43 -8.92 3.35 -13.43
CA ARG A 43 -8.49 1.97 -13.19
C ARG A 43 -9.69 1.02 -13.39
N ALA A 44 -9.47 -0.29 -13.34
CA ALA A 44 -10.53 -1.28 -13.55
C ALA A 44 -11.73 -1.10 -12.58
N TYR A 45 -11.46 -0.73 -11.33
CA TYR A 45 -12.46 -0.68 -10.26
C TYR A 45 -12.56 0.70 -9.56
N SER A 46 -11.88 1.72 -10.08
CA SER A 46 -11.90 3.05 -9.50
C SER A 46 -11.52 4.13 -10.50
N SER A 47 -11.95 5.35 -10.21
CA SER A 47 -11.40 6.54 -10.86
C SER A 47 -11.00 7.57 -9.81
N ILE A 48 -9.94 8.33 -10.11
CA ILE A 48 -9.41 9.38 -9.26
C ILE A 48 -9.35 10.65 -10.10
N HIS A 49 -9.92 11.74 -9.57
CA HIS A 49 -9.96 13.04 -10.23
C HIS A 49 -9.35 14.10 -9.32
N TRP A 50 -8.39 14.86 -9.83
CA TRP A 50 -7.84 16.04 -9.19
C TRP A 50 -8.68 17.24 -9.56
N VAL A 51 -9.23 17.93 -8.58
CA VAL A 51 -10.14 19.06 -8.78
C VAL A 51 -9.57 20.27 -8.10
N THR A 52 -9.32 21.32 -8.88
CA THR A 52 -8.91 22.62 -8.37
C THR A 52 -10.13 23.53 -8.17
N VAL A 53 -10.22 24.14 -7.00
CA VAL A 53 -11.24 25.10 -6.61
C VAL A 53 -10.70 26.51 -6.89
N TYR A 54 -11.39 27.27 -7.70
CA TYR A 54 -11.05 28.66 -8.06
C TYR A 54 -11.96 29.63 -7.32
N THR A 55 -11.34 30.60 -6.64
CA THR A 55 -12.02 31.65 -5.90
C THR A 55 -11.52 33.03 -6.32
N ASP A 56 -12.26 34.10 -6.00
CA ASP A 56 -11.83 35.49 -6.24
C ASP A 56 -10.78 35.89 -5.20
N GLY A 57 -9.55 36.14 -5.67
CA GLY A 57 -8.49 36.76 -4.84
C GLY A 57 -7.90 35.88 -3.74
N GLN A 58 -8.22 34.60 -3.72
CA GLN A 58 -7.67 33.64 -2.73
C GLN A 58 -6.84 32.53 -3.39
N PRO A 59 -5.86 31.97 -2.65
CA PRO A 59 -5.13 30.81 -3.12
C PRO A 59 -6.07 29.66 -3.46
N HIS A 60 -5.76 28.94 -4.51
CA HIS A 60 -6.49 27.77 -4.93
C HIS A 60 -6.44 26.70 -3.86
N LYS A 61 -7.54 26.00 -3.65
CA LYS A 61 -7.61 24.74 -2.90
C LYS A 61 -7.77 23.59 -3.86
N ASN A 62 -7.20 22.46 -3.53
CA ASN A 62 -7.32 21.26 -4.33
C ASN A 62 -7.99 20.16 -3.51
N VAL A 63 -8.82 19.37 -4.18
CA VAL A 63 -9.44 18.18 -3.63
C VAL A 63 -9.28 17.01 -4.58
N ILE A 64 -9.27 15.82 -4.02
CA ILE A 64 -9.27 14.57 -4.75
C ILE A 64 -10.65 13.95 -4.64
N LEU A 65 -11.20 13.53 -5.77
CA LEU A 65 -12.41 12.71 -5.84
C LEU A 65 -12.00 11.30 -6.20
N LYS A 66 -12.21 10.35 -5.31
CA LYS A 66 -12.02 8.92 -5.57
C LYS A 66 -13.38 8.24 -5.67
N ILE A 67 -13.68 7.69 -6.82
CA ILE A 67 -14.93 6.99 -7.10
C ILE A 67 -14.63 5.50 -7.13
N SER A 68 -15.22 4.73 -6.21
CA SER A 68 -15.14 3.27 -6.16
C SER A 68 -16.24 2.71 -5.26
N ASP A 69 -16.52 1.43 -5.38
CA ASP A 69 -17.42 0.68 -4.49
C ASP A 69 -16.93 0.66 -3.03
N LYS A 70 -15.63 0.81 -2.80
CA LYS A 70 -14.99 0.85 -1.48
C LYS A 70 -14.93 2.26 -0.84
N SER A 71 -15.35 3.31 -1.55
CA SER A 71 -15.20 4.70 -1.09
C SER A 71 -15.93 4.99 0.22
N ALA A 72 -17.09 4.35 0.45
CA ALA A 72 -17.82 4.49 1.71
C ALA A 72 -17.03 3.95 2.91
N ALA A 73 -16.53 2.71 2.79
CA ALA A 73 -15.73 2.07 3.83
C ALA A 73 -14.46 2.87 4.12
N GLN A 74 -13.76 3.32 3.07
CA GLN A 74 -12.58 4.17 3.21
C GLN A 74 -12.88 5.48 3.94
N TYR A 75 -13.98 6.15 3.58
CA TYR A 75 -14.38 7.39 4.25
C TYR A 75 -14.62 7.19 5.75
N HIS A 76 -15.38 6.16 6.12
CA HIS A 76 -15.67 5.87 7.53
C HIS A 76 -14.39 5.54 8.31
N ALA A 77 -13.53 4.71 7.76
CA ALA A 77 -12.26 4.38 8.37
C ALA A 77 -11.35 5.60 8.56
N MET A 78 -11.25 6.44 7.54
CA MET A 78 -10.47 7.68 7.64
C MET A 78 -11.05 8.63 8.70
N MET A 79 -12.38 8.76 8.77
CA MET A 79 -13.03 9.59 9.78
C MET A 79 -12.79 9.11 11.20
N GLU A 80 -12.76 7.80 11.44
CA GLU A 80 -12.48 7.19 12.74
C GLU A 80 -11.07 7.53 13.25
N ILE A 81 -10.07 7.44 12.37
CA ILE A 81 -8.67 7.65 12.77
C ILE A 81 -8.20 9.10 12.61
N TRP A 82 -8.89 9.92 11.82
CA TRP A 82 -8.52 11.31 11.52
C TRP A 82 -8.18 12.14 12.77
N PRO A 83 -8.94 12.10 13.89
CA PRO A 83 -8.62 12.89 15.08
C PRO A 83 -7.21 12.62 15.63
N ARG A 84 -6.70 11.39 15.48
CA ARG A 84 -5.34 11.03 15.92
C ARG A 84 -4.26 11.61 15.02
N PHE A 85 -4.50 11.61 13.70
CA PHE A 85 -3.58 12.16 12.71
C PHE A 85 -3.62 13.70 12.64
N GLN A 86 -4.78 14.31 12.88
CA GLN A 86 -4.94 15.75 12.84
C GLN A 86 -4.00 16.47 13.82
N THR A 87 -3.83 15.92 15.01
CA THR A 87 -3.00 16.50 16.07
C THR A 87 -1.53 16.12 15.98
N HIS A 88 -1.19 15.09 15.18
CA HIS A 88 0.20 14.65 15.06
C HIS A 88 1.01 15.58 14.13
N ALA A 89 2.21 15.98 14.56
CA ALA A 89 3.03 16.92 13.77
C ALA A 89 3.55 16.28 12.47
N THR A 90 4.03 15.03 12.56
CA THR A 90 4.79 14.35 11.49
C THR A 90 3.96 13.35 10.70
N TRP A 91 3.04 12.61 11.35
CA TRP A 91 2.27 11.55 10.71
C TRP A 91 0.92 12.07 10.26
N LYS A 92 0.59 11.86 8.99
CA LYS A 92 -0.63 12.37 8.38
C LYS A 92 -1.32 11.30 7.56
N ILE A 93 -2.62 11.51 7.32
CA ILE A 93 -3.41 10.93 6.24
C ILE A 93 -4.08 12.09 5.49
N PRO A 94 -4.58 11.92 4.26
CA PRO A 94 -5.41 12.93 3.62
C PRO A 94 -6.62 13.25 4.50
N ARG A 95 -6.94 14.53 4.66
CA ARG A 95 -8.14 14.90 5.39
C ARG A 95 -9.38 14.42 4.65
N PRO A 96 -10.19 13.52 5.21
CA PRO A 96 -11.48 13.15 4.63
C PRO A 96 -12.42 14.34 4.76
N LEU A 97 -13.00 14.78 3.63
CA LEU A 97 -13.88 15.94 3.59
C LEU A 97 -15.35 15.52 3.56
N ASP A 98 -15.67 14.54 2.70
CA ASP A 98 -17.05 14.07 2.53
C ASP A 98 -17.10 12.71 1.83
N TYR A 99 -18.26 12.06 1.93
CA TYR A 99 -18.64 10.94 1.08
C TYR A 99 -19.97 11.27 0.39
N ILE A 100 -20.01 11.11 -0.93
CA ILE A 100 -21.20 11.38 -1.74
C ILE A 100 -21.79 10.04 -2.19
N PRO A 101 -22.84 9.51 -1.49
CA PRO A 101 -23.35 8.15 -1.73
C PRO A 101 -23.85 7.92 -3.14
N GLN A 102 -24.49 8.92 -3.77
CA GLN A 102 -25.09 8.82 -5.10
C GLN A 102 -24.05 8.52 -6.19
N ASP A 103 -22.81 8.91 -5.95
CA ASP A 103 -21.68 8.76 -6.89
C ASP A 103 -20.65 7.75 -6.40
N SER A 104 -20.85 7.15 -5.22
CA SER A 104 -19.83 6.35 -4.52
C SER A 104 -18.48 7.06 -4.46
N ALA A 105 -18.50 8.38 -4.20
CA ALA A 105 -17.35 9.25 -4.27
C ALA A 105 -16.86 9.68 -2.89
N LEU A 106 -15.61 9.38 -2.58
CA LEU A 106 -14.86 9.93 -1.46
C LEU A 106 -14.23 11.25 -1.90
N VAL A 107 -14.46 12.31 -1.11
CA VAL A 107 -13.85 13.62 -1.27
C VAL A 107 -12.78 13.78 -0.18
N MET A 108 -11.55 14.10 -0.56
CA MET A 108 -10.46 14.32 0.37
C MET A 108 -9.58 15.49 -0.06
N GLU A 109 -8.85 16.08 0.87
CA GLU A 109 -7.89 17.14 0.59
C GLU A 109 -6.70 16.58 -0.20
N GLU A 110 -6.25 17.31 -1.23
CA GLU A 110 -5.04 16.95 -1.96
C GLU A 110 -3.81 17.20 -1.10
N ILE A 111 -2.85 16.28 -1.19
CA ILE A 111 -1.54 16.40 -0.57
C ILE A 111 -0.50 16.45 -1.67
N CYS A 112 0.15 17.62 -1.79
CA CYS A 112 1.20 17.85 -2.80
C CYS A 112 2.58 17.44 -2.27
N VAL A 113 2.79 16.14 -2.11
CA VAL A 113 4.06 15.54 -1.66
C VAL A 113 4.37 14.35 -2.56
N PRO A 114 5.61 14.16 -3.00
CA PRO A 114 5.95 13.03 -3.86
C PRO A 114 5.82 11.70 -3.13
N PRO A 115 5.47 10.61 -3.83
CA PRO A 115 5.53 9.27 -3.24
C PRO A 115 6.98 8.89 -2.89
N LEU A 116 7.13 8.08 -1.86
CA LEU A 116 8.44 7.55 -1.44
C LEU A 116 9.17 6.91 -2.63
N LEU A 117 8.45 6.21 -3.48
CA LEU A 117 9.01 5.61 -4.70
C LEU A 117 9.76 6.63 -5.57
N GLU A 118 9.28 7.85 -5.71
CA GLU A 118 9.94 8.88 -6.51
C GLU A 118 11.16 9.47 -5.82
N ARG A 119 11.19 9.48 -4.48
CA ARG A 119 12.33 9.94 -3.68
C ARG A 119 13.46 8.93 -3.60
N LEU A 120 13.18 7.64 -3.88
CA LEU A 120 14.21 6.62 -3.92
C LEU A 120 15.13 6.86 -5.14
N PRO A 121 16.46 6.88 -4.96
CA PRO A 121 17.38 7.26 -6.01
C PRO A 121 17.33 6.28 -7.19
N TRP A 122 17.44 6.79 -8.40
CA TRP A 122 17.65 5.97 -9.60
C TRP A 122 19.07 5.41 -9.66
N ILE A 123 20.01 6.12 -9.04
CA ILE A 123 21.46 5.81 -9.04
C ILE A 123 21.89 5.66 -7.58
N PHE A 124 22.29 4.45 -7.19
CA PHE A 124 22.63 4.08 -5.82
C PHE A 124 24.12 4.12 -5.49
N TRP A 125 24.92 4.86 -6.24
CA TRP A 125 26.34 5.10 -5.94
C TRP A 125 26.58 6.39 -5.14
N ASP A 126 25.56 7.21 -4.96
CA ASP A 126 25.62 8.38 -4.08
C ASP A 126 25.20 7.99 -2.66
N ASP A 127 26.17 7.96 -1.75
CA ASP A 127 25.95 7.63 -0.34
C ASP A 127 24.95 8.59 0.36
N ARG A 128 24.86 9.86 -0.06
CA ARG A 128 23.90 10.80 0.50
C ARG A 128 22.48 10.42 0.09
N ALA A 129 22.27 10.11 -1.18
CA ALA A 129 20.99 9.69 -1.68
C ALA A 129 20.55 8.36 -1.05
N CYS A 130 21.48 7.42 -0.83
CA CYS A 130 21.20 6.19 -0.11
C CYS A 130 20.79 6.44 1.34
N ARG A 131 21.49 7.29 2.09
CA ARG A 131 21.12 7.63 3.47
C ARG A 131 19.77 8.32 3.56
N THR A 132 19.42 9.19 2.59
CA THR A 132 18.08 9.80 2.52
C THR A 132 17.02 8.74 2.31
N ALA A 133 17.22 7.79 1.39
CA ALA A 133 16.30 6.69 1.15
C ALA A 133 16.12 5.77 2.38
N GLU A 134 17.21 5.47 3.09
CA GLU A 134 17.19 4.71 4.34
C GLU A 134 16.38 5.45 5.41
N HIS A 135 16.63 6.75 5.60
CA HIS A 135 15.89 7.58 6.54
C HIS A 135 14.40 7.66 6.20
N ASP A 136 14.06 7.84 4.92
CA ASP A 136 12.67 7.88 4.46
C ASP A 136 11.97 6.53 4.68
N CYS A 137 12.63 5.40 4.41
CA CYS A 137 12.11 4.06 4.74
C CYS A 137 11.92 3.87 6.26
N GLN A 138 12.83 4.37 7.08
CA GLN A 138 12.67 4.33 8.54
C GLN A 138 11.42 5.09 8.99
N ARG A 139 11.20 6.29 8.45
CA ARG A 139 10.01 7.10 8.75
C ARG A 139 8.72 6.43 8.27
N ALA A 140 8.74 5.74 7.13
CA ALA A 140 7.61 4.92 6.68
C ALA A 140 7.30 3.81 7.69
N GLY A 141 8.31 3.12 8.21
CA GLY A 141 8.13 2.11 9.28
C GLY A 141 7.53 2.71 10.57
N GLN A 142 7.99 3.89 10.97
CA GLN A 142 7.47 4.60 12.15
C GLN A 142 6.01 5.03 11.96
N TRP A 143 5.64 5.49 10.76
CA TRP A 143 4.25 5.82 10.45
C TRP A 143 3.35 4.58 10.56
N LEU A 144 3.77 3.45 9.97
CA LEU A 144 3.00 2.20 10.04
C LEU A 144 2.84 1.72 11.49
N ARG A 145 3.90 1.81 12.30
CA ARG A 145 3.82 1.50 13.72
C ARG A 145 2.78 2.36 14.43
N PHE A 146 2.83 3.67 14.21
CA PHE A 146 1.86 4.60 14.80
C PHE A 146 0.43 4.26 14.38
N TYR A 147 0.21 3.93 13.10
CA TYR A 147 -1.10 3.52 12.59
C TYR A 147 -1.60 2.24 13.27
N HIS A 148 -0.77 1.22 13.36
CA HIS A 148 -1.12 -0.03 14.02
C HIS A 148 -1.36 0.17 15.53
N ASP A 149 -0.64 1.05 16.21
CA ASP A 149 -0.85 1.34 17.62
C ASP A 149 -2.19 2.05 17.88
N ILE A 150 -2.74 2.83 16.93
CA ILE A 150 -4.09 3.41 17.02
C ILE A 150 -5.15 2.31 17.02
N GLY A 151 -5.03 1.34 16.12
CA GLY A 151 -5.99 0.25 15.95
C GLY A 151 -5.71 -0.98 16.81
N ARG A 152 -4.64 -0.92 17.63
CA ARG A 152 -4.20 -2.07 18.40
C ARG A 152 -5.25 -2.46 19.43
N LYS A 153 -5.73 -3.66 19.28
CA LYS A 153 -6.48 -4.37 20.33
C LYS A 153 -5.47 -5.32 20.98
N ASP A 154 -5.55 -5.52 22.29
CA ASP A 154 -4.74 -6.54 22.99
C ASP A 154 -5.19 -7.96 22.59
N LEU A 155 -5.41 -8.14 21.29
CA LEU A 155 -5.85 -9.37 20.65
C LEU A 155 -4.69 -10.02 19.91
N TRP A 156 -4.61 -11.31 20.06
CA TRP A 156 -3.72 -12.19 19.33
C TRP A 156 -4.57 -13.19 18.58
N ALA A 157 -4.46 -13.25 17.27
CA ALA A 157 -5.21 -14.19 16.46
C ALA A 157 -4.27 -14.92 15.49
N PRO A 158 -4.59 -16.17 15.13
CA PRO A 158 -3.87 -16.87 14.07
C PRO A 158 -4.10 -16.17 12.73
N LEU A 159 -3.11 -16.22 11.85
CA LEU A 159 -3.15 -15.62 10.52
C LEU A 159 -4.36 -16.04 9.67
N ASN A 160 -4.88 -17.24 9.91
CA ASN A 160 -6.00 -17.82 9.15
C ASN A 160 -7.29 -17.91 9.99
N ALA A 161 -7.48 -17.01 10.96
CA ALA A 161 -8.65 -17.05 11.86
C ALA A 161 -10.00 -17.01 11.10
N GLU A 162 -10.04 -16.45 9.91
CA GLU A 162 -11.26 -16.27 9.11
C GLU A 162 -11.27 -17.06 7.79
N GLY A 163 -10.32 -17.99 7.58
CA GLY A 163 -10.24 -18.74 6.32
C GLY A 163 -9.89 -17.87 5.09
N GLN A 164 -9.36 -16.69 5.32
CA GLN A 164 -9.07 -15.70 4.26
C GLN A 164 -7.84 -16.04 3.42
N TRP A 165 -7.08 -17.05 3.83
CA TRP A 165 -5.86 -17.43 3.12
C TRP A 165 -6.20 -18.50 2.07
N PRO A 166 -6.08 -18.23 0.76
CA PRO A 166 -6.10 -19.30 -0.23
C PRO A 166 -4.97 -20.26 0.14
N GLY A 167 -5.25 -21.55 0.13
CA GLY A 167 -4.25 -22.54 0.48
C GLY A 167 -3.00 -22.34 -0.39
N LEU A 168 -1.81 -22.48 0.18
CA LEU A 168 -0.56 -22.41 -0.60
C LEU A 168 -0.57 -23.38 -1.79
N ASP A 169 -1.30 -24.50 -1.67
CA ASP A 169 -1.52 -25.47 -2.76
C ASP A 169 -2.24 -24.83 -3.96
N GLU A 170 -3.21 -23.96 -3.75
CA GLU A 170 -3.90 -23.23 -4.82
C GLU A 170 -2.95 -22.26 -5.52
N THR A 171 -2.20 -21.49 -4.76
CA THR A 171 -1.15 -20.58 -5.29
C THR A 171 -0.10 -21.35 -6.10
N LEU A 172 0.36 -22.52 -5.62
CA LEU A 172 1.31 -23.36 -6.33
C LEU A 172 0.73 -23.92 -7.65
N ASN A 173 -0.54 -24.36 -7.64
CA ASN A 173 -1.22 -24.82 -8.84
C ASN A 173 -1.36 -23.70 -9.88
N GLU A 174 -1.73 -22.49 -9.45
CA GLU A 174 -1.83 -21.34 -10.33
C GLU A 174 -0.45 -20.92 -10.89
N LEU A 175 0.62 -20.94 -10.07
CA LEU A 175 1.98 -20.69 -10.52
C LEU A 175 2.44 -21.74 -11.55
N GLY A 176 2.13 -23.02 -11.33
CA GLY A 176 2.38 -24.08 -12.29
C GLY A 176 1.66 -23.83 -13.60
N ALA A 177 0.36 -23.54 -13.57
CA ALA A 177 -0.44 -23.21 -14.75
C ALA A 177 0.07 -21.95 -15.46
N ALA A 178 0.68 -21.01 -14.75
CA ALA A 178 1.34 -19.82 -15.31
C ALA A 178 2.74 -20.09 -15.91
N GLY A 179 3.27 -21.31 -15.77
CA GLY A 179 4.54 -21.78 -16.34
C GLY A 179 5.75 -21.63 -15.43
N PHE A 180 5.56 -21.57 -14.11
CA PHE A 180 6.65 -21.42 -13.11
C PHE A 180 7.02 -22.74 -12.40
N GLU A 181 6.60 -23.89 -12.96
CA GLU A 181 6.82 -25.22 -12.40
C GLU A 181 8.30 -25.55 -12.11
N GLN A 182 9.22 -25.05 -12.94
CA GLN A 182 10.66 -25.35 -12.82
C GLN A 182 11.45 -24.24 -12.12
N SER A 183 10.81 -23.11 -11.79
CA SER A 183 11.51 -21.93 -11.27
C SER A 183 11.03 -21.53 -9.87
N ILE A 184 9.80 -21.04 -9.75
CA ILE A 184 9.25 -20.52 -8.50
C ILE A 184 8.69 -21.66 -7.63
N CYS A 185 7.92 -22.58 -8.21
CA CYS A 185 7.26 -23.66 -7.47
C CYS A 185 8.21 -24.47 -6.61
N PRO A 186 9.40 -24.94 -7.09
CA PRO A 186 10.29 -25.73 -6.25
C PRO A 186 10.84 -24.97 -5.03
N VAL A 187 11.02 -23.64 -5.14
CA VAL A 187 11.45 -22.80 -4.02
C VAL A 187 10.33 -22.68 -3.00
N MET A 188 9.10 -22.46 -3.46
CA MET A 188 7.92 -22.36 -2.60
C MET A 188 7.68 -23.69 -1.87
N ASP A 189 7.68 -24.81 -2.57
CA ASP A 189 7.51 -26.15 -2.01
C ASP A 189 8.53 -26.49 -0.92
N HIS A 190 9.81 -26.21 -1.21
CA HIS A 190 10.87 -26.59 -0.30
C HIS A 190 10.96 -25.71 0.95
N TRP A 191 10.72 -24.40 0.81
CA TRP A 191 10.97 -23.45 1.89
C TRP A 191 9.69 -22.93 2.59
N PHE A 192 8.56 -22.86 1.90
CA PHE A 192 7.36 -22.22 2.44
C PHE A 192 6.29 -23.23 2.85
N VAL A 193 6.07 -24.31 2.09
CA VAL A 193 5.09 -25.34 2.46
C VAL A 193 5.32 -25.92 3.86
N PRO A 194 6.55 -26.25 4.29
CA PRO A 194 6.79 -26.77 5.64
C PRO A 194 6.42 -25.78 6.75
N LEU A 195 6.50 -24.48 6.47
CA LEU A 195 6.23 -23.44 7.45
C LEU A 195 4.73 -23.13 7.62
N VAL A 196 3.89 -23.49 6.64
CA VAL A 196 2.46 -23.13 6.64
C VAL A 196 1.79 -23.49 7.95
N LYS A 197 1.86 -24.78 8.36
CA LYS A 197 1.15 -25.26 9.56
C LYS A 197 1.54 -24.50 10.82
N GLN A 198 2.81 -24.20 10.99
CA GLN A 198 3.31 -23.46 12.14
C GLN A 198 2.82 -22.02 12.11
N ILE A 199 3.04 -21.34 10.99
CA ILE A 199 2.80 -19.90 10.88
C ILE A 199 1.32 -19.55 10.94
N VAL A 200 0.46 -20.37 10.27
CA VAL A 200 -1.00 -20.10 10.20
C VAL A 200 -1.69 -20.28 11.54
N THR A 201 -1.13 -21.12 12.43
CA THR A 201 -1.73 -21.41 13.74
C THR A 201 -1.14 -20.59 14.89
N GLU A 202 0.03 -19.98 14.70
CA GLU A 202 0.64 -19.12 15.72
C GLU A 202 -0.16 -17.83 15.92
N PRO A 203 -0.55 -17.49 17.16
CA PRO A 203 -1.21 -16.22 17.46
C PRO A 203 -0.26 -15.05 17.16
N ARG A 204 -0.80 -14.02 16.51
CA ARG A 204 -0.06 -12.80 16.12
C ARG A 204 -0.77 -11.55 16.64
N PRO A 205 -0.03 -10.46 16.90
CA PRO A 205 -0.66 -9.19 17.22
C PRO A 205 -1.59 -8.75 16.08
N VAL A 206 -2.80 -8.35 16.46
CA VAL A 206 -3.83 -7.91 15.52
C VAL A 206 -4.02 -6.40 15.64
N SER A 207 -4.21 -5.77 14.50
CA SER A 207 -4.58 -4.35 14.40
C SER A 207 -5.43 -4.12 13.14
N ASN A 208 -5.94 -2.91 13.00
CA ASN A 208 -6.48 -2.45 11.73
C ASN A 208 -5.35 -2.43 10.70
N LEU A 209 -5.49 -3.15 9.61
CA LEU A 209 -4.51 -3.12 8.54
C LEU A 209 -4.75 -1.94 7.60
N HIS A 210 -3.65 -1.44 7.03
CA HIS A 210 -3.72 -0.56 5.88
C HIS A 210 -4.22 -1.33 4.64
N GLY A 211 -3.81 -2.59 4.49
CA GLY A 211 -4.27 -3.53 3.45
C GLY A 211 -3.58 -3.38 2.08
N ASP A 212 -2.94 -2.23 1.80
CA ASP A 212 -2.13 -1.99 0.59
C ASP A 212 -0.92 -1.09 0.90
N TYR A 213 -0.20 -1.40 2.02
CA TYR A 213 0.94 -0.59 2.46
C TYR A 213 2.16 -0.83 1.58
N LYS A 214 2.45 0.11 0.71
CA LYS A 214 3.56 0.02 -0.26
C LYS A 214 4.18 1.40 -0.52
N ALA A 215 5.39 1.42 -1.07
CA ALA A 215 6.16 2.65 -1.31
C ALA A 215 5.44 3.68 -2.21
N ASP A 216 4.53 3.24 -3.08
CA ASP A 216 3.71 4.12 -3.92
C ASP A 216 2.63 4.87 -3.15
N ASN A 217 2.14 4.29 -2.05
CA ASN A 217 1.07 4.85 -1.22
C ASN A 217 1.64 5.70 -0.07
N VAL A 218 2.95 5.68 0.17
CA VAL A 218 3.63 6.50 1.17
C VAL A 218 4.14 7.78 0.52
N MET A 219 3.51 8.91 0.82
CA MET A 219 3.91 10.24 0.39
C MET A 219 4.81 10.84 1.46
N ILE A 220 5.98 11.38 1.11
CA ILE A 220 6.97 11.80 2.10
C ILE A 220 7.75 13.03 1.65
N ASN A 221 7.96 13.95 2.58
CA ASN A 221 8.93 15.04 2.48
C ASN A 221 9.75 15.12 3.77
N ASP A 222 10.55 16.14 3.93
CA ASP A 222 11.42 16.28 5.11
C ASP A 222 10.65 16.58 6.40
N GLU A 223 9.40 17.08 6.31
CA GLU A 223 8.57 17.47 7.46
C GLU A 223 7.64 16.35 7.90
N PHE A 224 6.94 15.68 6.98
CA PHE A 224 5.90 14.72 7.33
C PHE A 224 5.82 13.52 6.36
N VAL A 225 5.17 12.49 6.83
CA VAL A 225 4.77 11.30 6.07
C VAL A 225 3.25 11.26 6.00
N VAL A 226 2.73 11.09 4.80
CA VAL A 226 1.31 10.93 4.54
C VAL A 226 1.08 9.61 3.84
N VAL A 227 0.10 8.84 4.25
CA VAL A 227 -0.22 7.58 3.59
C VAL A 227 -1.60 7.62 2.99
N LEU A 228 -1.67 7.18 1.73
CA LEU A 228 -2.87 7.15 0.90
C LEU A 228 -3.50 5.75 0.90
N ASP A 229 -4.72 5.66 0.40
CA ASP A 229 -5.41 4.40 0.09
C ASP A 229 -5.60 3.45 1.29
N LEU A 230 -5.95 4.01 2.45
CA LEU A 230 -6.39 3.23 3.60
C LEU A 230 -7.59 2.37 3.22
N THR A 231 -7.46 1.05 3.23
CA THR A 231 -8.59 0.17 2.92
C THR A 231 -9.45 -0.10 4.15
N ALA A 232 -8.85 -0.12 5.33
CA ALA A 232 -9.46 -0.34 6.64
C ALA A 232 -10.43 -1.52 6.72
N GLU A 233 -10.22 -2.51 5.87
CA GLU A 233 -11.22 -3.55 5.66
C GLU A 233 -11.19 -4.65 6.71
N HIS A 234 -10.05 -4.87 7.37
CA HIS A 234 -9.91 -6.02 8.25
C HIS A 234 -8.95 -5.79 9.41
N GLU A 235 -9.37 -6.25 10.57
CA GLU A 235 -8.47 -6.52 11.69
C GLU A 235 -7.73 -7.82 11.39
N SER A 236 -6.42 -7.77 11.29
CA SER A 236 -5.60 -8.96 11.01
C SER A 236 -4.18 -8.78 11.54
N ALA A 237 -3.33 -9.77 11.30
CA ALA A 237 -1.95 -9.75 11.73
C ALA A 237 -1.16 -8.60 11.08
N ILE A 238 -0.53 -7.79 11.91
CA ILE A 238 0.28 -6.62 11.49
C ILE A 238 1.40 -6.97 10.53
N ASP A 239 1.88 -8.21 10.56
CA ASP A 239 2.95 -8.74 9.70
C ASP A 239 2.61 -8.62 8.21
N LEU A 240 1.32 -8.60 7.84
CA LEU A 240 0.84 -8.49 6.45
C LEU A 240 1.24 -7.15 5.82
N ASP A 241 0.99 -6.03 6.49
CA ASP A 241 1.38 -4.71 5.97
C ASP A 241 2.90 -4.54 5.92
N ILE A 242 3.61 -5.11 6.89
CA ILE A 242 5.07 -5.11 6.92
C ILE A 242 5.62 -5.87 5.70
N ALA A 243 5.12 -7.08 5.46
CA ALA A 243 5.53 -7.90 4.32
C ALA A 243 5.21 -7.23 2.98
N ALA A 244 4.04 -6.61 2.85
CA ALA A 244 3.62 -5.87 1.66
C ALA A 244 4.58 -4.71 1.34
N PHE A 245 4.97 -3.91 2.35
CA PHE A 245 5.94 -2.83 2.16
C PHE A 245 7.31 -3.37 1.72
N LEU A 246 7.81 -4.39 2.40
CA LEU A 246 9.11 -5.00 2.08
C LEU A 246 9.12 -5.59 0.65
N ASN A 247 8.01 -6.20 0.22
CA ASN A 247 7.85 -6.66 -1.16
C ASN A 247 7.84 -5.49 -2.15
N SER A 248 7.19 -4.37 -1.83
CA SER A 248 7.21 -3.19 -2.69
C SER A 248 8.63 -2.65 -2.93
N LEU A 249 9.50 -2.73 -1.92
CA LEU A 249 10.93 -2.40 -2.08
C LEU A 249 11.66 -3.42 -2.96
N LEU A 250 11.42 -4.72 -2.80
CA LEU A 250 12.01 -5.75 -3.67
C LEU A 250 11.62 -5.54 -5.13
N MET A 251 10.36 -5.14 -5.36
CA MET A 251 9.83 -4.87 -6.70
C MET A 251 10.48 -3.64 -7.38
N LEU A 252 11.15 -2.74 -6.63
CA LEU A 252 11.93 -1.66 -7.23
C LEU A 252 13.02 -2.18 -8.19
N ARG A 253 13.58 -3.36 -7.95
CA ARG A 253 14.57 -3.97 -8.85
C ARG A 253 14.00 -4.32 -10.22
N LEU A 254 12.66 -4.35 -10.37
CA LEU A 254 12.00 -4.52 -11.65
C LEU A 254 12.14 -3.31 -12.55
N THR A 255 12.16 -2.15 -11.96
CA THR A 255 12.08 -0.87 -12.68
C THR A 255 13.38 -0.08 -12.62
N ARG A 256 14.28 -0.42 -11.67
CA ARG A 256 15.51 0.32 -11.40
C ARG A 256 16.69 -0.61 -11.11
N PRO A 257 17.93 -0.25 -11.49
CA PRO A 257 19.12 -1.02 -11.18
C PRO A 257 19.56 -0.82 -9.72
N VAL A 258 18.72 -1.24 -8.76
CA VAL A 258 19.00 -1.12 -7.33
C VAL A 258 19.95 -2.22 -6.89
N PRO A 259 21.13 -1.89 -6.31
CA PRO A 259 22.01 -2.88 -5.70
C PRO A 259 21.33 -3.59 -4.53
N LEU A 260 21.54 -4.88 -4.39
CA LEU A 260 20.94 -5.68 -3.31
C LEU A 260 21.32 -5.14 -1.92
N THR A 261 22.56 -4.65 -1.77
CA THR A 261 23.07 -4.04 -0.53
C THR A 261 22.27 -2.78 -0.14
N ALA A 262 22.00 -1.89 -1.10
CA ALA A 262 21.21 -0.68 -0.86
C ALA A 262 19.76 -1.03 -0.48
N MET A 263 19.18 -2.00 -1.19
CA MET A 263 17.85 -2.50 -0.87
C MET A 263 17.78 -3.09 0.54
N ASN A 264 18.75 -3.93 0.91
CA ASN A 264 18.76 -4.51 2.25
C ASN A 264 18.87 -3.44 3.34
N ARG A 265 19.65 -2.37 3.12
CA ARG A 265 19.72 -1.24 4.05
C ARG A 265 18.38 -0.54 4.19
N MET A 266 17.67 -0.27 3.09
CA MET A 266 16.32 0.31 3.12
C MET A 266 15.34 -0.58 3.87
N ARG A 267 15.36 -1.89 3.62
CA ARG A 267 14.52 -2.88 4.33
C ARG A 267 14.80 -2.88 5.83
N GLN A 268 16.08 -2.93 6.23
CA GLN A 268 16.50 -2.87 7.63
C GLN A 268 16.08 -1.55 8.28
N SER A 269 16.23 -0.42 7.59
CA SER A 269 15.81 0.89 8.08
C SER A 269 14.30 0.95 8.31
N PHE A 270 13.48 0.37 7.41
CA PHE A 270 12.04 0.26 7.61
C PHE A 270 11.71 -0.59 8.84
N LEU A 271 12.31 -1.77 8.98
CA LEU A 271 12.10 -2.64 10.14
C LEU A 271 12.53 -1.97 11.43
N LYS A 272 13.67 -1.28 11.42
CA LYS A 272 14.12 -0.45 12.56
C LYS A 272 13.10 0.64 12.92
N GLY A 273 12.54 1.30 11.91
CA GLY A 273 11.49 2.30 12.11
C GLY A 273 10.25 1.70 12.76
N TYR A 274 9.84 0.53 12.32
CA TYR A 274 8.65 -0.15 12.83
C TYR A 274 8.86 -0.75 14.23
N PHE A 275 9.91 -1.53 14.44
CA PHE A 275 10.16 -2.28 15.68
C PHE A 275 11.01 -1.52 16.72
N GLY A 276 11.70 -0.45 16.31
CA GLY A 276 12.63 0.31 17.15
C GLY A 276 14.04 -0.31 17.27
N THR A 277 14.27 -1.49 16.70
CA THR A 277 15.55 -2.21 16.72
C THR A 277 15.96 -2.67 15.33
N GLU A 278 17.27 -2.90 15.11
CA GLU A 278 17.78 -3.30 13.78
C GLU A 278 17.58 -4.79 13.48
N ASP A 279 17.41 -5.61 14.49
CA ASP A 279 17.44 -7.07 14.36
C ASP A 279 16.03 -7.65 14.54
N HIS A 280 15.18 -7.47 13.53
CA HIS A 280 13.87 -8.10 13.44
C HIS A 280 13.71 -8.90 12.16
N ALA A 281 14.48 -9.99 12.05
CA ALA A 281 14.14 -11.05 11.13
C ALA A 281 13.05 -11.93 11.78
N SER A 282 11.90 -12.01 11.13
CA SER A 282 10.78 -12.85 11.58
C SER A 282 10.48 -13.89 10.49
N THR A 283 10.45 -15.17 10.88
CA THR A 283 10.06 -16.26 9.97
C THR A 283 8.70 -15.98 9.33
N VAL A 284 7.78 -15.39 10.07
CA VAL A 284 6.45 -15.03 9.58
C VAL A 284 6.51 -13.94 8.52
N ILE A 285 7.25 -12.87 8.76
CA ILE A 285 7.42 -11.80 7.75
C ILE A 285 8.07 -12.37 6.49
N CYS A 286 9.10 -13.21 6.63
CA CYS A 286 9.73 -13.88 5.49
C CYS A 286 8.73 -14.76 4.71
N PHE A 287 7.93 -15.54 5.45
CA PHE A 287 6.88 -16.37 4.85
C PHE A 287 5.87 -15.52 4.06
N LEU A 288 5.33 -14.48 4.68
CA LEU A 288 4.36 -13.58 4.05
C LEU A 288 4.93 -12.84 2.83
N GLN A 289 6.22 -12.48 2.89
CA GLN A 289 6.90 -11.91 1.71
C GLN A 289 6.98 -12.92 0.56
N GLY A 290 7.30 -14.18 0.85
CA GLY A 290 7.35 -15.23 -0.17
C GLY A 290 6.01 -15.44 -0.87
N ILE A 291 4.93 -15.54 -0.09
CA ILE A 291 3.56 -15.64 -0.63
C ILE A 291 3.22 -14.40 -1.45
N GLY A 292 3.42 -13.21 -0.91
CA GLY A 292 3.13 -11.98 -1.63
C GLY A 292 3.94 -11.81 -2.93
N LEU A 293 5.17 -12.34 -3.02
CA LEU A 293 5.92 -12.37 -4.29
C LEU A 293 5.31 -13.35 -5.30
N ALA A 294 4.79 -14.49 -4.83
CA ALA A 294 4.08 -15.44 -5.66
C ALA A 294 2.80 -14.81 -6.24
N ASP A 295 2.01 -14.13 -5.42
CA ASP A 295 0.80 -13.42 -5.85
C ASP A 295 1.12 -12.31 -6.87
N ILE A 296 2.19 -11.55 -6.67
CA ILE A 296 2.67 -10.54 -7.61
C ILE A 296 3.04 -11.19 -8.97
N ALA A 297 3.70 -12.35 -8.95
CA ALA A 297 4.02 -13.08 -10.18
C ALA A 297 2.75 -13.46 -10.95
N LEU A 298 1.75 -13.99 -10.27
CA LEU A 298 0.45 -14.34 -10.85
C LEU A 298 -0.27 -13.12 -11.41
N GLU A 299 -0.33 -12.03 -10.67
CA GLU A 299 -0.99 -10.79 -11.10
C GLU A 299 -0.35 -10.23 -12.38
N ILE A 300 0.98 -10.21 -12.46
CA ILE A 300 1.70 -9.76 -13.67
C ILE A 300 1.37 -10.66 -14.85
N MET A 301 1.36 -11.98 -14.67
CA MET A 301 1.06 -12.93 -15.73
C MET A 301 -0.40 -12.86 -16.20
N GLN A 302 -1.34 -12.61 -15.29
CA GLN A 302 -2.75 -12.38 -15.66
C GLN A 302 -2.92 -11.15 -16.55
N ARG A 303 -2.16 -10.10 -16.27
CA ARG A 303 -2.20 -8.84 -17.04
C ARG A 303 -1.45 -8.90 -18.38
N ARG A 304 -0.34 -9.66 -18.44
CA ARG A 304 0.56 -9.70 -19.61
C ARG A 304 1.09 -11.12 -19.84
N ARG A 305 0.35 -11.92 -20.60
CA ARG A 305 0.73 -13.30 -20.96
C ARG A 305 1.72 -13.31 -22.13
N SER A 306 3.01 -13.21 -21.86
CA SER A 306 4.06 -13.39 -22.85
C SER A 306 5.25 -14.15 -22.27
N ASN A 307 5.98 -14.87 -23.11
CA ASN A 307 7.21 -15.57 -22.68
C ASN A 307 8.27 -14.60 -22.14
N LEU A 308 8.38 -13.41 -22.70
CA LEU A 308 9.31 -12.39 -22.22
C LEU A 308 8.90 -11.88 -20.84
N THR A 309 7.61 -11.65 -20.61
CA THR A 309 7.08 -11.28 -19.30
C THR A 309 7.37 -12.37 -18.28
N ARG A 310 7.15 -13.65 -18.64
CA ARG A 310 7.44 -14.79 -17.76
C ARG A 310 8.92 -14.85 -17.34
N LEU A 311 9.85 -14.83 -18.31
CA LEU A 311 11.30 -14.84 -18.04
C LEU A 311 11.74 -13.68 -17.13
N TRP A 312 11.15 -12.55 -17.34
CA TRP A 312 11.40 -11.35 -16.54
C TRP A 312 10.86 -11.49 -15.10
N VAL A 313 9.65 -12.01 -14.91
CA VAL A 313 9.07 -12.33 -13.59
C VAL A 313 9.89 -13.38 -12.88
N GLU A 314 10.25 -14.49 -13.55
CA GLU A 314 11.12 -15.54 -13.00
C GLU A 314 12.42 -14.96 -12.44
N ARG A 315 13.09 -14.11 -13.20
CA ARG A 315 14.35 -13.50 -12.78
C ARG A 315 14.21 -12.66 -11.52
N ILE A 316 13.15 -11.93 -11.36
CA ILE A 316 12.99 -10.91 -10.32
C ILE A 316 12.34 -11.48 -9.08
N VAL A 317 11.23 -12.18 -9.25
CA VAL A 317 10.57 -12.89 -8.15
C VAL A 317 11.54 -13.97 -7.61
N GLY A 318 12.22 -14.70 -8.49
CA GLY A 318 13.26 -15.66 -8.09
C GLY A 318 14.37 -15.02 -7.25
N ALA A 319 14.92 -13.88 -7.67
CA ALA A 319 15.93 -13.16 -6.88
C ALA A 319 15.37 -12.60 -5.56
N GLY A 320 14.09 -12.22 -5.52
CA GLY A 320 13.39 -11.86 -4.29
C GLY A 320 13.27 -13.03 -3.33
N LEU A 321 12.79 -14.17 -3.83
CA LEU A 321 12.68 -15.42 -3.05
C LEU A 321 14.03 -15.91 -2.53
N GLU A 322 15.10 -15.87 -3.35
CA GLU A 322 16.45 -16.19 -2.88
C GLU A 322 16.91 -15.32 -1.72
N THR A 323 16.54 -14.03 -1.74
CA THR A 323 16.86 -13.10 -0.65
C THR A 323 16.13 -13.50 0.63
N ILE A 324 14.85 -13.83 0.52
CA ILE A 324 14.02 -14.28 1.64
C ILE A 324 14.50 -15.62 2.19
N VAL A 325 14.83 -16.58 1.32
CA VAL A 325 15.37 -17.88 1.71
C VAL A 325 16.70 -17.74 2.46
N LYS A 326 17.56 -16.80 2.08
CA LYS A 326 18.79 -16.50 2.85
C LYS A 326 18.48 -15.99 4.26
N GLU A 327 17.44 -15.20 4.41
CA GLU A 327 16.97 -14.75 5.73
C GLU A 327 16.39 -15.93 6.54
N LEU A 328 15.52 -16.75 5.95
CA LEU A 328 14.97 -17.95 6.59
C LEU A 328 16.07 -18.90 7.11
N ARG A 329 17.11 -19.12 6.31
CA ARG A 329 18.29 -19.96 6.73
C ARG A 329 19.06 -19.39 7.91
N ARG A 330 18.99 -18.09 8.18
CA ARG A 330 19.64 -17.48 9.35
C ARG A 330 18.79 -17.60 10.60
N LEU A 331 17.48 -17.83 10.44
CA LEU A 331 16.50 -17.94 11.51
C LEU A 331 16.28 -19.40 11.94
N SER A 332 16.59 -20.37 11.09
CA SER A 332 16.59 -21.80 11.38
C SER A 332 17.91 -22.24 12.02
#